data_f3f74c697367b5993d9e083ce8b727c4
#
_entry.id   f3f74c697367b5993d9e083ce8b727c4
#
_cell.length_a   1.000
_cell.length_b   1.000
_cell.length_c   1.000
_cell.angle_alpha   90.00
_cell.angle_beta   90.00
_cell.angle_gamma   90.00
#
_symmetry.space_group_name_H-M   'P 1'
#
loop_
_entity.id
_entity.type
_entity.pdbx_description
1 polymer ?
#
loop_
_entity_poly.entity_id
_entity_poly.type
_entity_poly.pdbx_seq_one_letter_code
_entity_poly.pdbx_strand_id
1 'polypeptide(L)'
;KRKVQIFKQENLALRAAMMRVRRLLDNYETTEDPEMIQEIQKGLLRQLGLVGQFDRHYRRKEELMFPIMEKYGHDSPPKVMWGVDDQIRDLFAKVLDTAKELPDSGILEVKELFEAFAQEFEGMIFKEESILLMILLESFTQDDWLSIAEESDAYGYAIILPSEKWVPKRVDFKEEASEE
;
A
#
# COMPACT_ATOMS: atom_id res chain seq x y z
N LYS A 1 11.45 -1.00 16.06
CA LYS A 1 10.07 -0.48 15.92
C LYS A 1 9.95 0.60 14.86
N ARG A 2 10.87 1.60 14.81
CA ARG A 2 10.85 2.66 13.79
C ARG A 2 11.04 2.14 12.36
N LYS A 3 11.81 1.08 12.18
CA LYS A 3 12.25 0.57 10.87
C LYS A 3 11.09 0.12 9.98
N VAL A 4 10.04 -0.42 10.57
CA VAL A 4 8.86 -0.92 9.82
C VAL A 4 7.64 -0.02 9.97
N GLN A 5 7.74 1.05 10.75
CA GLN A 5 6.58 1.87 11.09
C GLN A 5 5.98 2.58 9.88
N ILE A 6 6.81 3.03 8.95
CA ILE A 6 6.34 3.69 7.73
C ILE A 6 5.47 2.74 6.90
N PHE A 7 5.88 1.48 6.74
CA PHE A 7 5.08 0.49 6.03
C PHE A 7 3.71 0.29 6.68
N LYS A 8 3.68 0.18 8.01
CA LYS A 8 2.42 0.03 8.75
C LYS A 8 1.54 1.27 8.66
N GLN A 9 2.15 2.46 8.70
CA GLN A 9 1.41 3.72 8.55
C GLN A 9 0.83 3.87 7.15
N GLU A 10 1.56 3.49 6.11
CA GLU A 10 1.06 3.46 4.75
C GLU A 10 -0.14 2.52 4.62
N ASN A 11 -0.03 1.31 5.16
CA ASN A 11 -1.12 0.34 5.14
C ASN A 11 -2.36 0.86 5.86
N LEU A 12 -2.18 1.53 6.99
CA LEU A 12 -3.28 2.13 7.74
C LEU A 12 -3.97 3.24 6.94
N ALA A 13 -3.19 4.11 6.30
CA ALA A 13 -3.72 5.19 5.46
C ALA A 13 -4.45 4.63 4.23
N LEU A 14 -3.92 3.58 3.61
CA LEU A 14 -4.56 2.90 2.49
C LEU A 14 -5.88 2.25 2.90
N ARG A 15 -5.93 1.59 4.04
CA ARG A 15 -7.19 1.02 4.58
C ARG A 15 -8.23 2.10 4.83
N ALA A 16 -7.83 3.25 5.36
CA ALA A 16 -8.75 4.37 5.58
C ALA A 16 -9.31 4.90 4.25
N ALA A 17 -8.47 5.02 3.21
CA ALA A 17 -8.93 5.40 1.88
C ALA A 17 -9.90 4.38 1.29
N MET A 18 -9.65 3.09 1.50
CA MET A 18 -10.56 2.02 1.05
C MET A 18 -11.92 2.10 1.73
N MET A 19 -11.96 2.43 3.02
CA MET A 19 -13.23 2.65 3.72
C MET A 19 -14.02 3.82 3.12
N ARG A 20 -13.33 4.90 2.74
CA ARG A 20 -13.98 6.03 2.06
C ARG A 20 -14.50 5.64 0.68
N VAL A 21 -13.76 4.82 -0.05
CA VAL A 21 -14.24 4.27 -1.34
C VAL A 21 -15.53 3.47 -1.15
N ARG A 22 -15.58 2.57 -0.18
CA ARG A 22 -16.78 1.77 0.11
C ARG A 22 -17.98 2.66 0.42
N ARG A 23 -17.78 3.69 1.22
CA ARG A 23 -18.85 4.64 1.56
C ARG A 23 -19.37 5.37 0.32
N LEU A 24 -18.46 5.80 -0.55
CA LEU A 24 -18.85 6.49 -1.79
C LEU A 24 -19.57 5.56 -2.77
N LEU A 25 -19.15 4.30 -2.86
CA LEU A 25 -19.84 3.30 -3.68
C LEU A 25 -21.27 3.07 -3.19
N ASP A 26 -21.46 2.93 -1.89
CA ASP A 26 -22.79 2.76 -1.29
C ASP A 26 -23.64 4.01 -1.51
N ASN A 27 -23.08 5.20 -1.33
CA ASN A 27 -23.81 6.46 -1.55
C ASN A 27 -24.19 6.62 -3.03
N TYR A 28 -23.32 6.25 -3.96
CA TYR A 28 -23.64 6.28 -5.38
C TYR A 28 -24.86 5.40 -5.71
N GLU A 29 -24.90 4.21 -5.14
CA GLU A 29 -25.98 3.24 -5.38
C GLU A 29 -27.33 3.74 -4.88
N THR A 30 -27.34 4.49 -3.79
CA THR A 30 -28.60 4.93 -3.12
C THR A 30 -29.03 6.35 -3.46
N THR A 31 -28.21 7.12 -4.19
CA THR A 31 -28.49 8.50 -4.54
C THR A 31 -29.21 8.58 -5.89
N GLU A 32 -30.28 9.40 -5.95
CA GLU A 32 -31.08 9.57 -7.18
C GLU A 32 -30.84 10.92 -7.87
N ASP A 33 -30.31 11.91 -7.14
CA ASP A 33 -30.03 13.24 -7.69
C ASP A 33 -28.83 13.22 -8.65
N PRO A 34 -29.02 13.58 -9.93
CA PRO A 34 -27.94 13.54 -10.93
C PRO A 34 -26.73 14.38 -10.58
N GLU A 35 -26.92 15.57 -9.99
CA GLU A 35 -25.81 16.44 -9.60
C GLU A 35 -25.00 15.82 -8.46
N MET A 36 -25.67 15.23 -7.48
CA MET A 36 -25.02 14.56 -6.37
C MET A 36 -24.27 13.31 -6.84
N ILE A 37 -24.85 12.55 -7.76
CA ILE A 37 -24.19 11.38 -8.37
C ILE A 37 -22.88 11.77 -9.02
N GLN A 38 -22.83 12.88 -9.75
CA GLN A 38 -21.59 13.37 -10.35
C GLN A 38 -20.55 13.75 -9.32
N GLU A 39 -20.95 14.41 -8.25
CA GLU A 39 -20.04 14.78 -7.16
C GLU A 39 -19.49 13.53 -6.43
N ILE A 40 -20.35 12.53 -6.22
CA ILE A 40 -19.92 11.24 -5.64
C ILE A 40 -18.90 10.56 -6.54
N GLN A 41 -19.13 10.54 -7.86
CA GLN A 41 -18.18 9.97 -8.81
C GLN A 41 -16.82 10.67 -8.75
N LYS A 42 -16.80 11.99 -8.70
CA LYS A 42 -15.56 12.75 -8.57
C LYS A 42 -14.82 12.41 -7.28
N GLY A 43 -15.55 12.31 -6.19
CA GLY A 43 -14.99 11.90 -4.89
C GLY A 43 -14.44 10.47 -4.93
N LEU A 44 -15.19 9.57 -5.57
CA LEU A 44 -14.77 8.17 -5.76
C LEU A 44 -13.46 8.09 -6.52
N LEU A 45 -13.34 8.80 -7.64
CA LEU A 45 -12.11 8.78 -8.43
C LEU A 45 -10.93 9.38 -7.68
N ARG A 46 -11.15 10.42 -6.86
CA ARG A 46 -10.11 10.98 -5.99
C ARG A 46 -9.63 9.96 -4.97
N GLN A 47 -10.55 9.27 -4.30
CA GLN A 47 -10.18 8.26 -3.29
C GLN A 47 -9.49 7.06 -3.94
N LEU A 48 -9.96 6.62 -5.11
CA LEU A 48 -9.27 5.57 -5.86
C LEU A 48 -7.86 5.99 -6.27
N GLY A 49 -7.66 7.27 -6.61
CA GLY A 49 -6.33 7.81 -6.87
C GLY A 49 -5.40 7.71 -5.66
N LEU A 50 -5.94 7.92 -4.45
CA LEU A 50 -5.17 7.74 -3.21
C LEU A 50 -4.86 6.26 -2.97
N VAL A 51 -5.85 5.38 -3.12
CA VAL A 51 -5.64 3.93 -3.00
C VAL A 51 -4.59 3.47 -3.98
N GLY A 52 -4.61 3.97 -5.22
CA GLY A 52 -3.64 3.60 -6.26
C GLY A 52 -2.20 3.93 -5.92
N GLN A 53 -1.97 4.78 -4.91
CA GLN A 53 -0.61 5.03 -4.42
C GLN A 53 0.00 3.80 -3.72
N PHE A 54 -0.77 2.73 -3.50
CA PHE A 54 -0.22 1.47 -2.99
C PHE A 54 0.95 0.97 -3.85
N ASP A 55 0.98 1.32 -5.12
CA ASP A 55 2.06 0.92 -6.02
C ASP A 55 3.42 1.44 -5.57
N ARG A 56 3.49 2.62 -4.97
CA ARG A 56 4.73 3.17 -4.39
C ARG A 56 5.26 2.28 -3.28
N HIS A 57 4.37 1.83 -2.40
CA HIS A 57 4.66 0.91 -1.31
C HIS A 57 5.14 -0.45 -1.85
N TYR A 58 4.46 -0.99 -2.87
CA TYR A 58 4.82 -2.26 -3.49
C TYR A 58 6.17 -2.18 -4.22
N ARG A 59 6.43 -1.09 -4.93
CA ARG A 59 7.70 -0.92 -5.63
C ARG A 59 8.88 -0.83 -4.66
N ARG A 60 8.72 -0.15 -3.54
CA ARG A 60 9.76 -0.11 -2.51
C ARG A 60 10.02 -1.50 -1.92
N LYS A 61 8.98 -2.25 -1.67
CA LYS A 61 9.08 -3.63 -1.21
C LYS A 61 9.83 -4.50 -2.23
N GLU A 62 9.40 -4.47 -3.47
CA GLU A 62 9.94 -5.31 -4.55
C GLU A 62 11.37 -4.94 -4.93
N GLU A 63 11.65 -3.67 -5.07
CA GLU A 63 12.93 -3.22 -5.62
C GLU A 63 13.99 -2.95 -4.54
N LEU A 64 13.59 -2.63 -3.32
CA LEU A 64 14.52 -2.31 -2.24
C LEU A 64 14.65 -3.42 -1.20
N MET A 65 13.60 -4.18 -0.92
CA MET A 65 13.61 -5.19 0.14
C MET A 65 13.85 -6.60 -0.39
N PHE A 66 13.18 -6.99 -1.46
CA PHE A 66 13.29 -8.35 -2.00
C PHE A 66 14.71 -8.73 -2.41
N PRO A 67 15.51 -7.85 -3.07
CA PRO A 67 16.90 -8.22 -3.37
C PRO A 67 17.75 -8.50 -2.13
N ILE A 68 17.51 -7.76 -1.04
CA ILE A 68 18.23 -7.99 0.22
C ILE A 68 17.78 -9.31 0.87
N MET A 69 16.48 -9.61 0.81
CA MET A 69 15.96 -10.89 1.29
C MET A 69 16.60 -12.07 0.56
N GLU A 70 16.71 -11.98 -0.77
CA GLU A 70 17.34 -13.00 -1.59
C GLU A 70 18.82 -13.17 -1.23
N LYS A 71 19.51 -12.06 -0.97
CA LYS A 71 20.90 -12.08 -0.51
C LYS A 71 21.07 -12.88 0.79
N TYR A 72 20.09 -12.87 1.67
CA TYR A 72 20.10 -13.62 2.92
C TYR A 72 19.46 -15.01 2.80
N GLY A 73 19.16 -15.47 1.57
CA GLY A 73 18.65 -16.81 1.32
C GLY A 73 17.13 -16.95 1.38
N HIS A 74 16.40 -15.86 1.48
CA HIS A 74 14.94 -15.86 1.47
C HIS A 74 14.43 -15.67 0.04
N ASP A 75 14.40 -16.72 -0.76
CA ASP A 75 14.06 -16.63 -2.19
C ASP A 75 12.56 -16.80 -2.46
N SER A 76 11.90 -17.67 -1.71
CA SER A 76 10.50 -18.04 -1.96
C SER A 76 9.52 -16.92 -1.63
N PRO A 77 9.58 -16.27 -0.44
CA PRO A 77 8.61 -15.21 -0.12
C PRO A 77 8.60 -14.06 -1.12
N PRO A 78 9.76 -13.52 -1.58
CA PRO A 78 9.74 -12.46 -2.58
C PRO A 78 9.05 -12.84 -3.89
N LYS A 79 9.29 -14.04 -4.39
CA LYS A 79 8.69 -14.49 -5.66
C LYS A 79 7.18 -14.61 -5.55
N VAL A 80 6.70 -15.21 -4.45
CA VAL A 80 5.26 -15.39 -4.22
C VAL A 80 4.57 -14.04 -4.07
N MET A 81 5.17 -13.15 -3.27
CA MET A 81 4.58 -11.83 -3.01
C MET A 81 4.56 -10.96 -4.26
N TRP A 82 5.61 -11.00 -5.07
CA TRP A 82 5.65 -10.23 -6.31
C TRP A 82 4.54 -10.66 -7.27
N GLY A 83 4.31 -11.96 -7.42
CA GLY A 83 3.22 -12.47 -8.25
C GLY A 83 1.85 -12.00 -7.76
N VAL A 84 1.63 -12.00 -6.46
CA VAL A 84 0.38 -11.50 -5.86
C VAL A 84 0.26 -9.98 -6.02
N ASP A 85 1.35 -9.24 -5.84
CA ASP A 85 1.37 -7.79 -6.07
C ASP A 85 0.90 -7.45 -7.49
N ASP A 86 1.37 -8.19 -8.49
CA ASP A 86 0.97 -7.98 -9.88
C ASP A 86 -0.51 -8.29 -10.11
N GLN A 87 -1.04 -9.33 -9.49
CA GLN A 87 -2.48 -9.63 -9.52
C GLN A 87 -3.30 -8.48 -8.90
N ILE A 88 -2.82 -7.91 -7.80
CA ILE A 88 -3.47 -6.78 -7.14
C ILE A 88 -3.45 -5.55 -8.04
N ARG A 89 -2.35 -5.28 -8.73
CA ARG A 89 -2.25 -4.21 -9.72
C ARG A 89 -3.28 -4.37 -10.84
N ASP A 90 -3.43 -5.58 -11.35
CA ASP A 90 -4.42 -5.87 -12.41
C ASP A 90 -5.85 -5.68 -11.93
N LEU A 91 -6.16 -6.15 -10.73
CA LEU A 91 -7.48 -5.96 -10.12
C LEU A 91 -7.79 -4.47 -9.91
N PHE A 92 -6.81 -3.71 -9.43
CA PHE A 92 -6.99 -2.28 -9.23
C PHE A 92 -7.24 -1.54 -10.53
N ALA A 93 -6.51 -1.88 -11.59
CA ALA A 93 -6.69 -1.28 -12.91
C ALA A 93 -8.12 -1.48 -13.42
N LYS A 94 -8.69 -2.65 -13.22
CA LYS A 94 -10.08 -2.95 -13.59
C LYS A 94 -11.08 -2.10 -12.81
N VAL A 95 -10.87 -1.95 -11.51
CA VAL A 95 -11.73 -1.09 -10.66
C VAL A 95 -11.70 0.34 -11.19
N LEU A 96 -10.50 0.88 -11.39
CA LEU A 96 -10.33 2.26 -11.82
C LEU A 96 -10.96 2.52 -13.19
N ASP A 97 -10.70 1.66 -14.17
CA ASP A 97 -11.22 1.79 -15.51
C ASP A 97 -12.75 1.74 -15.51
N THR A 98 -13.33 0.80 -14.76
CA THR A 98 -14.79 0.65 -14.68
C THR A 98 -15.44 1.83 -13.95
N ALA A 99 -14.81 2.33 -12.89
CA ALA A 99 -15.30 3.50 -12.15
C ALA A 99 -15.30 4.78 -13.01
N LYS A 100 -14.30 4.92 -13.87
CA LYS A 100 -14.22 6.06 -14.81
C LYS A 100 -15.37 6.04 -15.83
N GLU A 101 -15.91 4.89 -16.15
CA GLU A 101 -16.99 4.73 -17.12
C GLU A 101 -18.39 4.96 -16.54
N LEU A 102 -18.52 5.16 -15.22
CA LEU A 102 -19.81 5.49 -14.64
C LEU A 102 -20.38 6.77 -15.25
N PRO A 103 -21.67 6.86 -15.55
CA PRO A 103 -22.73 5.86 -15.29
C PRO A 103 -22.90 4.79 -16.39
N ASP A 104 -22.09 4.81 -17.47
CA ASP A 104 -22.21 3.83 -18.56
C ASP A 104 -21.90 2.42 -18.07
N SER A 105 -20.94 2.26 -17.12
CA SER A 105 -20.77 1.04 -16.38
C SER A 105 -21.78 0.97 -15.23
N GLY A 106 -22.01 -0.22 -14.69
CA GLY A 106 -22.91 -0.42 -13.56
C GLY A 106 -22.19 -0.24 -12.22
N ILE A 107 -22.83 0.43 -11.26
CA ILE A 107 -22.27 0.60 -9.91
C ILE A 107 -22.03 -0.76 -9.23
N LEU A 108 -22.90 -1.74 -9.45
CA LEU A 108 -22.72 -3.07 -8.86
C LEU A 108 -21.46 -3.75 -9.37
N GLU A 109 -21.14 -3.58 -10.66
CA GLU A 109 -19.90 -4.10 -11.24
C GLU A 109 -18.68 -3.46 -10.56
N VAL A 110 -18.70 -2.14 -10.38
CA VAL A 110 -17.61 -1.43 -9.69
C VAL A 110 -17.44 -1.95 -8.28
N LYS A 111 -18.56 -2.16 -7.55
CA LYS A 111 -18.52 -2.69 -6.18
C LYS A 111 -17.92 -4.08 -6.13
N GLU A 112 -18.32 -4.96 -7.04
CA GLU A 112 -17.79 -6.33 -7.10
C GLU A 112 -16.30 -6.34 -7.40
N LEU A 113 -15.86 -5.55 -8.37
CA LEU A 113 -14.45 -5.44 -8.74
C LEU A 113 -13.63 -4.85 -7.58
N PHE A 114 -14.17 -3.86 -6.89
CA PHE A 114 -13.50 -3.27 -5.74
C PHE A 114 -13.33 -4.29 -4.62
N GLU A 115 -14.36 -5.07 -4.30
CA GLU A 115 -14.26 -6.08 -3.24
C GLU A 115 -13.28 -7.20 -3.60
N ALA A 116 -13.19 -7.59 -4.87
CA ALA A 116 -12.19 -8.55 -5.34
C ALA A 116 -10.77 -8.00 -5.15
N PHE A 117 -10.55 -6.73 -5.50
CA PHE A 117 -9.30 -6.04 -5.23
C PHE A 117 -9.01 -5.98 -3.72
N ALA A 118 -9.98 -5.54 -2.95
CA ALA A 118 -9.85 -5.34 -1.51
C ALA A 118 -9.45 -6.63 -0.79
N GLN A 119 -10.04 -7.74 -1.15
CA GLN A 119 -9.74 -9.04 -0.54
C GLN A 119 -8.27 -9.41 -0.73
N GLU A 120 -7.74 -9.28 -1.94
CA GLU A 120 -6.34 -9.59 -2.22
C GLU A 120 -5.39 -8.56 -1.59
N PHE A 121 -5.77 -7.30 -1.63
CA PHE A 121 -4.98 -6.22 -1.05
C PHE A 121 -4.86 -6.35 0.48
N GLU A 122 -5.96 -6.58 1.16
CA GLU A 122 -5.98 -6.79 2.61
C GLU A 122 -5.23 -8.06 3.00
N GLY A 123 -5.34 -9.12 2.18
CA GLY A 123 -4.54 -10.32 2.34
C GLY A 123 -3.04 -10.04 2.25
N MET A 124 -2.62 -9.15 1.34
CA MET A 124 -1.22 -8.75 1.22
C MET A 124 -0.76 -7.94 2.44
N ILE A 125 -1.58 -7.03 2.95
CA ILE A 125 -1.26 -6.31 4.20
C ILE A 125 -0.99 -7.29 5.32
N PHE A 126 -1.83 -8.31 5.46
CA PHE A 126 -1.64 -9.34 6.48
C PHE A 126 -0.30 -10.08 6.30
N LYS A 127 0.03 -10.48 5.07
CA LYS A 127 1.29 -11.15 4.77
C LYS A 127 2.50 -10.27 5.06
N GLU A 128 2.42 -8.99 4.72
CA GLU A 128 3.48 -8.03 4.99
C GLU A 128 3.73 -7.88 6.50
N GLU A 129 2.68 -7.61 7.25
CA GLU A 129 2.81 -7.30 8.68
C GLU A 129 3.07 -8.53 9.55
N SER A 130 2.55 -9.70 9.16
CA SER A 130 2.69 -10.93 9.93
C SER A 130 3.90 -11.77 9.55
N ILE A 131 4.35 -11.71 8.29
CA ILE A 131 5.42 -12.57 7.79
C ILE A 131 6.61 -11.75 7.32
N LEU A 132 6.40 -10.87 6.34
CA LEU A 132 7.50 -10.11 5.72
C LEU A 132 8.28 -9.28 6.73
N LEU A 133 7.59 -8.42 7.47
CA LEU A 133 8.26 -7.52 8.42
C LEU A 133 8.99 -8.28 9.51
N MET A 134 8.51 -9.46 9.91
CA MET A 134 9.22 -10.31 10.88
C MET A 134 10.55 -10.79 10.30
N ILE A 135 10.55 -11.27 9.06
CA ILE A 135 11.78 -11.68 8.37
C ILE A 135 12.77 -10.53 8.27
N LEU A 136 12.29 -9.35 7.91
CA LEU A 136 13.13 -8.15 7.78
C LEU A 136 13.76 -7.75 9.11
N LEU A 137 12.97 -7.76 10.18
CA LEU A 137 13.46 -7.40 11.52
C LEU A 137 14.51 -8.38 12.04
N GLU A 138 14.39 -9.67 11.69
CA GLU A 138 15.34 -10.70 12.11
C GLU A 138 16.62 -10.71 11.26
N SER A 139 16.52 -10.39 9.97
CA SER A 139 17.58 -10.64 8.98
C SER A 139 18.33 -9.38 8.57
N PHE A 140 17.67 -8.24 8.48
CA PHE A 140 18.27 -7.02 7.93
C PHE A 140 19.17 -6.33 8.96
N THR A 141 20.33 -5.92 8.49
CA THR A 141 21.28 -5.10 9.26
C THR A 141 20.84 -3.65 9.24
N GLN A 142 21.47 -2.84 10.09
CA GLN A 142 21.26 -1.39 10.08
C GLN A 142 21.68 -0.77 8.75
N ASP A 143 22.75 -1.26 8.13
CA ASP A 143 23.17 -0.79 6.81
C ASP A 143 22.13 -1.09 5.72
N ASP A 144 21.47 -2.24 5.78
CA ASP A 144 20.39 -2.57 4.86
C ASP A 144 19.23 -1.57 5.00
N TRP A 145 18.83 -1.27 6.23
CA TRP A 145 17.76 -0.30 6.50
C TRP A 145 18.14 1.11 6.06
N LEU A 146 19.40 1.49 6.24
CA LEU A 146 19.89 2.79 5.80
C LEU A 146 19.84 2.91 4.28
N SER A 147 20.25 1.88 3.56
CA SER A 147 20.15 1.82 2.10
C SER A 147 18.71 1.95 1.61
N ILE A 148 17.78 1.23 2.25
CA ILE A 148 16.36 1.31 1.93
C ILE A 148 15.84 2.74 2.15
N ALA A 149 16.20 3.36 3.25
CA ALA A 149 15.77 4.73 3.56
C ALA A 149 16.30 5.75 2.55
N GLU A 150 17.55 5.62 2.15
CA GLU A 150 18.18 6.51 1.17
C GLU A 150 17.51 6.43 -0.20
N GLU A 151 17.12 5.23 -0.63
CA GLU A 151 16.52 5.01 -1.94
C GLU A 151 15.00 5.20 -1.96
N SER A 152 14.35 5.20 -0.80
CA SER A 152 12.88 5.26 -0.71
C SER A 152 12.28 6.54 -1.27
N ASP A 153 12.96 7.67 -1.14
CA ASP A 153 12.46 8.96 -1.63
C ASP A 153 12.23 8.96 -3.15
N ALA A 154 13.01 8.18 -3.91
CA ALA A 154 12.87 8.08 -5.35
C ALA A 154 11.55 7.41 -5.76
N TYR A 155 11.03 6.50 -4.93
CA TYR A 155 9.77 5.80 -5.16
C TYR A 155 8.57 6.55 -4.59
N GLY A 156 8.79 7.34 -3.55
CA GLY A 156 7.75 8.02 -2.81
C GLY A 156 7.03 7.10 -1.82
N TYR A 157 6.01 7.66 -1.19
CA TYR A 157 5.24 6.99 -0.15
C TYR A 157 3.76 6.98 -0.52
N ALA A 158 3.03 5.97 -0.03
CA ALA A 158 1.60 5.85 -0.26
C ALA A 158 0.85 6.74 0.74
N ILE A 159 0.20 7.79 0.23
CA ILE A 159 -0.68 8.73 0.96
C ILE A 159 0.09 9.58 1.99
N ILE A 160 0.89 8.96 2.85
CA ILE A 160 1.60 9.67 3.90
C ILE A 160 2.81 10.43 3.36
N LEU A 161 3.12 11.58 3.99
CA LEU A 161 4.39 12.26 3.88
C LEU A 161 5.02 12.16 5.26
N PRO A 162 6.15 11.46 5.42
CA PRO A 162 6.84 11.45 6.69
C PRO A 162 7.20 12.89 7.07
N SER A 163 6.83 13.32 8.27
CA SER A 163 7.08 14.67 8.76
C SER A 163 8.56 14.95 8.97
N GLU A 164 9.34 13.90 9.13
CA GLU A 164 10.79 13.94 9.18
C GLU A 164 11.33 12.90 8.21
N LYS A 165 12.46 13.22 7.58
CA LYS A 165 13.12 12.27 6.71
C LYS A 165 13.45 11.02 7.53
N TRP A 166 12.84 9.89 7.16
CA TRP A 166 13.07 8.64 7.84
C TRP A 166 14.45 8.11 7.47
N VAL A 167 15.43 8.42 8.31
CA VAL A 167 16.79 7.93 8.16
C VAL A 167 17.11 7.09 9.38
N PRO A 168 17.38 5.78 9.24
CA PRO A 168 17.89 4.98 10.35
C PRO A 168 19.24 5.56 10.78
N LYS A 169 19.37 5.90 12.06
CA LYS A 169 20.63 6.41 12.58
C LYS A 169 21.58 5.25 12.82
N ARG A 170 22.84 5.42 12.42
CA ARG A 170 23.93 4.62 12.93
C ARG A 170 24.27 5.15 14.30
N VAL A 171 24.04 4.32 15.31
CA VAL A 171 24.35 4.67 16.70
C VAL A 171 25.31 3.66 17.29
N ASP A 172 26.18 4.13 18.18
CA ASP A 172 27.01 3.27 19.01
C ASP A 172 26.12 2.52 20.00
N PHE A 173 26.62 1.41 20.55
CA PHE A 173 25.91 0.60 21.55
C PHE A 173 25.34 1.41 22.71
N LYS A 174 26.01 2.51 23.09
CA LYS A 174 25.55 3.37 24.18
C LYS A 174 24.36 4.24 23.81
N GLU A 175 24.23 4.60 22.52
CA GLU A 175 23.13 5.42 22.01
C GLU A 175 21.90 4.59 21.72
N GLU A 176 22.06 3.35 21.25
CA GLU A 176 20.94 2.42 21.08
C GLU A 176 20.17 2.18 22.38
N ALA A 177 20.89 2.07 23.49
CA ALA A 177 20.28 1.85 24.80
C ALA A 177 19.49 3.05 25.32
N SER A 178 19.74 4.26 24.80
CA SER A 178 19.06 5.49 25.21
C SER A 178 17.89 5.87 24.31
N GLU A 179 17.76 5.28 23.10
CA GLU A 179 16.69 5.57 22.14
C GLU A 179 15.50 4.61 22.21
N GLU A 180 15.62 3.54 22.98
CA GLU A 180 14.53 2.62 23.25
C GLU A 180 13.66 3.08 24.43
#